data_a5bcf27c1940c3a64de90369eb4ca126
#
_entry.id   a5bcf27c1940c3a64de90369eb4ca126
#
_cell.length_a   1.000
_cell.length_b   1.000
_cell.length_c   1.000
_cell.angle_alpha   90.00
_cell.angle_beta   90.00
_cell.angle_gamma   90.00
#
_symmetry.space_group_name_H-M   'P 1'
#
loop_
_entity.id
_entity.type
_entity.pdbx_description
1 polymer ?
#
loop_
_entity_poly.entity_id
_entity_poly.type
_entity_poly.pdbx_seq_one_letter_code
_entity_poly.pdbx_strand_id
1 'polypeptide(L)'
;MELLARLEHIELKVAQIKKRNNELISENEKLKDKNLELKNKLKDTAQKLKNLEETNKMIKLAHSIDNPENRSKFIQKIDQMIREIDQCIELINL
;
A
#
# COMPACT_ATOMS: atom_id res chain seq x y z
N MET A 1 57.89 -15.78 -11.29
CA MET A 1 56.78 -16.72 -11.30
C MET A 1 55.78 -16.50 -10.15
N GLU A 2 56.25 -16.29 -8.96
CA GLU A 2 55.37 -16.03 -7.82
C GLU A 2 54.58 -14.73 -7.96
N LEU A 3 55.20 -13.67 -8.50
CA LEU A 3 54.58 -12.40 -8.77
C LEU A 3 53.49 -12.50 -9.83
N LEU A 4 53.76 -13.25 -10.90
CA LEU A 4 52.79 -13.47 -11.97
C LEU A 4 51.56 -14.24 -11.47
N ALA A 5 51.80 -15.29 -10.67
CA ALA A 5 50.74 -16.09 -10.07
C ALA A 5 49.87 -15.25 -9.11
N ARG A 6 50.46 -14.32 -8.37
CA ARG A 6 49.73 -13.38 -7.51
C ARG A 6 48.89 -12.39 -8.32
N LEU A 7 49.44 -11.89 -9.41
CA LEU A 7 48.68 -10.97 -10.31
C LEU A 7 47.49 -11.70 -10.93
N GLU A 8 47.67 -12.93 -11.40
CA GLU A 8 46.56 -13.72 -11.93
C GLU A 8 45.49 -13.99 -10.88
N HIS A 9 45.90 -14.26 -9.66
CA HIS A 9 44.98 -14.48 -8.55
C HIS A 9 44.19 -13.22 -8.21
N ILE A 10 44.86 -12.05 -8.23
CA ILE A 10 44.19 -10.76 -8.02
C ILE A 10 43.21 -10.46 -9.15
N GLU A 11 43.59 -10.70 -10.40
CA GLU A 11 42.71 -10.53 -11.55
C GLU A 11 41.45 -11.38 -11.44
N LEU A 12 41.63 -12.66 -11.03
CA LEU A 12 40.51 -13.57 -10.82
C LEU A 12 39.57 -13.04 -9.72
N LYS A 13 40.12 -12.60 -8.61
CA LYS A 13 39.32 -12.04 -7.50
C LYS A 13 38.60 -10.77 -7.91
N VAL A 14 39.24 -9.89 -8.66
CA VAL A 14 38.61 -8.67 -9.18
C VAL A 14 37.44 -9.03 -10.09
N ALA A 15 37.61 -10.02 -10.97
CA ALA A 15 36.54 -10.48 -11.84
C ALA A 15 35.36 -11.06 -11.04
N GLN A 16 35.64 -11.80 -9.98
CA GLN A 16 34.61 -12.33 -9.09
C GLN A 16 33.85 -11.22 -8.36
N ILE A 17 34.58 -10.21 -7.90
CA ILE A 17 33.97 -9.02 -7.24
C ILE A 17 33.08 -8.27 -8.22
N LYS A 18 33.52 -8.04 -9.42
CA LYS A 18 32.70 -7.39 -10.48
C LYS A 18 31.44 -8.16 -10.78
N LYS A 19 31.56 -9.46 -10.90
CA LYS A 19 30.40 -10.35 -11.13
C LYS A 19 29.41 -10.27 -9.97
N ARG A 20 29.92 -10.36 -8.74
CA ARG A 20 29.10 -10.28 -7.55
C ARG A 20 28.43 -8.90 -7.41
N ASN A 21 29.16 -7.84 -7.72
CA ASN A 21 28.64 -6.48 -7.72
C ASN A 21 27.49 -6.32 -8.71
N ASN A 22 27.64 -6.84 -9.93
CA ASN A 22 26.58 -6.82 -10.95
C ASN A 22 25.35 -7.62 -10.50
N GLU A 23 25.56 -8.77 -9.88
CA GLU A 23 24.47 -9.58 -9.30
C GLU A 23 23.72 -8.80 -8.22
N LEU A 24 24.46 -8.14 -7.33
CA LEU A 24 23.87 -7.34 -6.25
C LEU A 24 23.10 -6.14 -6.77
N ILE A 25 23.59 -5.48 -7.81
CA ILE A 25 22.87 -4.37 -8.46
C ILE A 25 21.54 -4.87 -9.03
N SER A 26 21.57 -6.01 -9.71
CA SER A 26 20.38 -6.63 -10.28
C SER A 26 19.38 -7.02 -9.19
N GLU A 27 19.84 -7.65 -8.12
CA GLU A 27 19.01 -8.00 -6.97
C GLU A 27 18.41 -6.78 -6.30
N ASN A 28 19.20 -5.71 -6.16
CA ASN A 28 18.73 -4.45 -5.60
C ASN A 28 17.60 -3.83 -6.41
N GLU A 29 17.73 -3.82 -7.73
CA GLU A 29 16.67 -3.33 -8.62
C GLU A 29 15.39 -4.14 -8.46
N LYS A 30 15.51 -5.47 -8.44
CA LYS A 30 14.38 -6.38 -8.24
C LYS A 30 13.70 -6.14 -6.90
N LEU A 31 14.48 -5.95 -5.84
CA LEU A 31 13.96 -5.68 -4.50
C LEU A 31 13.26 -4.32 -4.42
N LYS A 32 13.79 -3.31 -5.08
CA LYS A 32 13.15 -1.99 -5.18
C LYS A 32 11.80 -2.06 -5.88
N ASP A 33 11.73 -2.78 -6.99
CA ASP A 33 10.50 -3.00 -7.75
C ASP A 33 9.47 -3.75 -6.90
N LYS A 34 9.93 -4.78 -6.20
CA LYS A 34 9.09 -5.59 -5.32
C LYS A 34 8.57 -4.78 -4.14
N ASN A 35 9.41 -3.92 -3.57
CA ASN A 35 9.01 -3.02 -2.50
C ASN A 35 7.94 -2.03 -2.96
N LEU A 36 8.10 -1.48 -4.14
CA LEU A 36 7.11 -0.57 -4.73
C LEU A 36 5.77 -1.29 -4.96
N GLU A 37 5.82 -2.49 -5.51
CA GLU A 37 4.64 -3.33 -5.72
C GLU A 37 3.92 -3.64 -4.40
N LEU A 38 4.68 -4.01 -3.36
CA LEU A 38 4.13 -4.30 -2.04
C LEU A 38 3.50 -3.06 -1.39
N LYS A 39 4.13 -1.89 -1.53
CA LYS A 39 3.57 -0.63 -1.04
C LYS A 39 2.24 -0.32 -1.72
N ASN A 40 2.15 -0.51 -3.03
CA ASN A 40 0.92 -0.30 -3.78
C ASN A 40 -0.19 -1.28 -3.35
N LYS A 41 0.15 -2.56 -3.18
CA LYS A 41 -0.79 -3.57 -2.67
C LYS A 41 -1.28 -3.23 -1.27
N LEU A 42 -0.40 -2.75 -0.41
CA LEU A 42 -0.75 -2.34 0.96
C LEU A 42 -1.72 -1.18 0.95
N LYS A 43 -1.48 -0.18 0.10
CA LYS A 43 -2.35 0.97 -0.07
C LYS A 43 -3.73 0.55 -0.58
N ASP A 44 -3.78 -0.31 -1.58
CA ASP A 44 -5.04 -0.83 -2.13
C ASP A 44 -5.82 -1.65 -1.10
N THR A 45 -5.12 -2.47 -0.34
CA THR A 45 -5.73 -3.29 0.72
C THR A 45 -6.30 -2.41 1.84
N ALA A 46 -5.56 -1.37 2.24
CA ALA A 46 -6.02 -0.41 3.23
C ALA A 46 -7.29 0.33 2.76
N GLN A 47 -7.33 0.70 1.48
CA GLN A 47 -8.51 1.33 0.88
C GLN A 47 -9.71 0.39 0.86
N LYS A 48 -9.51 -0.87 0.47
CA LYS A 48 -10.56 -1.90 0.49
C LYS A 48 -11.08 -2.15 1.90
N LEU A 49 -10.20 -2.18 2.88
CA LEU A 49 -10.57 -2.35 4.28
C LEU A 49 -11.46 -1.21 4.75
N LYS A 50 -11.07 0.02 4.43
CA LYS A 50 -11.86 1.21 4.75
C LYS A 50 -13.25 1.16 4.12
N ASN A 51 -13.32 0.78 2.85
CA ASN A 51 -14.59 0.63 2.12
C ASN A 51 -15.48 -0.44 2.75
N LEU A 52 -14.90 -1.57 3.16
CA LEU A 52 -15.61 -2.64 3.85
C LEU A 52 -16.14 -2.21 5.21
N GLU A 53 -15.36 -1.46 5.97
CA GLU A 53 -15.80 -0.92 7.26
C GLU A 53 -16.99 0.03 7.08
N GLU A 54 -16.95 0.90 6.08
CA GLU A 54 -18.05 1.81 5.76
C GLU A 54 -19.31 1.02 5.33
N THR A 55 -19.13 0.00 4.48
CA THR A 55 -20.24 -0.87 4.05
C THR A 55 -20.83 -1.61 5.23
N ASN A 56 -20.02 -2.14 6.13
CA ASN A 56 -20.48 -2.83 7.33
C ASN A 56 -21.27 -1.90 8.25
N LYS A 57 -20.82 -0.66 8.41
CA LYS A 57 -21.56 0.35 9.18
C LYS A 57 -22.93 0.62 8.55
N MET A 58 -22.98 0.74 7.23
CA MET A 58 -24.25 0.92 6.51
C MET A 58 -25.19 -0.26 6.67
N ILE A 59 -24.68 -1.49 6.59
CA ILE A 59 -25.47 -2.71 6.77
C ILE A 59 -26.03 -2.76 8.19
N LYS A 60 -25.23 -2.47 9.20
CA LYS A 60 -25.69 -2.42 10.60
C LYS A 60 -26.77 -1.36 10.79
N LEU A 61 -26.61 -0.19 10.19
CA LEU A 61 -27.62 0.87 10.22
C LEU A 61 -28.91 0.42 9.54
N ALA A 62 -28.81 -0.26 8.39
CA ALA A 62 -29.96 -0.78 7.68
C ALA A 62 -30.73 -1.83 8.49
N HIS A 63 -30.03 -2.71 9.23
CA HIS A 63 -30.65 -3.68 10.11
C HIS A 63 -31.34 -3.05 11.32
N SER A 64 -30.93 -1.84 11.71
CA SER A 64 -31.54 -1.12 12.82
C SER A 64 -32.84 -0.41 12.48
N ILE A 65 -33.26 -0.41 11.20
CA ILE A 65 -34.45 0.30 10.70
C ILE A 65 -35.78 -0.38 11.11
N ASP A 66 -35.75 -1.63 11.52
CA ASP A 66 -36.94 -2.42 11.87
C ASP A 66 -37.71 -1.87 13.09
N ASN A 67 -37.10 -0.97 13.85
CA ASN A 67 -37.70 -0.32 15.00
C ASN A 67 -37.91 1.18 14.73
N PRO A 68 -39.10 1.78 15.02
CA PRO A 68 -39.35 3.20 14.77
C PRO A 68 -38.37 4.16 15.46
N GLU A 69 -37.88 3.82 16.64
CA GLU A 69 -36.86 4.63 17.34
C GLU A 69 -35.52 4.62 16.61
N ASN A 70 -35.14 3.48 16.08
CA ASN A 70 -33.92 3.31 15.29
C ASN A 70 -34.01 3.99 13.94
N ARG A 71 -35.21 4.11 13.38
CA ARG A 71 -35.46 4.80 12.12
C ARG A 71 -35.07 6.27 12.20
N SER A 72 -35.45 6.94 13.28
CA SER A 72 -35.09 8.34 13.52
C SER A 72 -33.59 8.54 13.62
N LYS A 73 -32.90 7.67 14.34
CA LYS A 73 -31.44 7.67 14.46
C LYS A 73 -30.75 7.40 13.10
N PHE A 74 -31.32 6.53 12.31
CA PHE A 74 -30.83 6.21 10.97
C PHE A 74 -30.88 7.42 10.04
N ILE A 75 -32.03 8.14 10.05
CA ILE A 75 -32.21 9.35 9.25
C ILE A 75 -31.23 10.43 9.69
N GLN A 76 -31.00 10.62 10.98
CA GLN A 76 -30.01 11.56 11.51
C GLN A 76 -28.59 11.22 11.05
N LYS A 77 -28.24 9.94 11.04
CA LYS A 77 -26.92 9.49 10.58
C LYS A 77 -26.73 9.71 9.08
N ILE A 78 -27.75 9.45 8.28
CA ILE A 78 -27.72 9.72 6.85
C ILE A 78 -27.54 11.22 6.59
N ASP A 79 -28.27 12.05 7.27
CA ASP A 79 -28.15 13.52 7.16
C ASP A 79 -26.75 13.99 7.51
N GLN A 80 -26.15 13.44 8.57
CA GLN A 80 -24.78 13.74 8.95
C GLN A 80 -23.78 13.31 7.89
N MET A 81 -23.94 12.12 7.32
CA MET A 81 -23.08 11.62 6.22
C MET A 81 -23.17 12.52 4.98
N ILE A 82 -24.37 12.94 4.62
CA ILE A 82 -24.59 13.85 3.49
C ILE A 82 -23.87 15.18 3.73
N ARG A 83 -23.95 15.74 4.93
CA ARG A 83 -23.24 16.96 5.31
C ARG A 83 -21.72 16.79 5.21
N GLU A 84 -21.20 15.68 5.69
CA GLU A 84 -19.77 15.36 5.61
C GLU A 84 -19.30 15.22 4.16
N ILE A 85 -20.09 14.58 3.32
CA ILE A 85 -19.83 14.44 1.88
C ILE A 85 -19.84 15.83 1.21
N ASP A 86 -20.82 16.67 1.51
CA ASP A 86 -20.91 18.02 0.98
C ASP A 86 -19.72 18.88 1.38
N GLN A 87 -19.28 18.78 2.64
CA GLN A 87 -18.06 19.45 3.10
C GLN A 87 -16.80 18.99 2.37
N CYS A 88 -16.69 17.69 2.12
CA CYS A 88 -15.59 17.14 1.34
C CYS A 88 -15.59 17.65 -0.11
N ILE A 89 -16.76 17.75 -0.72
CA ILE A 89 -16.92 18.29 -2.08
C ILE A 89 -16.53 19.77 -2.12
N GLU A 90 -16.94 20.56 -1.14
CA GLU A 90 -16.54 21.97 -1.03
C GLU A 90 -15.03 22.14 -0.92
N LEU A 91 -14.37 21.29 -0.14
CA LEU A 91 -12.92 21.30 0.01
C LEU A 91 -12.18 20.96 -1.29
N ILE A 92 -12.77 20.09 -2.11
CA ILE A 92 -12.19 19.70 -3.40
C ILE A 92 -12.36 20.82 -4.43
N ASN A 93 -13.45 21.57 -4.38
CA ASN A 93 -13.78 22.64 -5.33
C ASN A 93 -13.12 23.98 -5.00
N LEU A 94 -12.40 24.05 -3.91
CA LEU A 94 -11.59 25.21 -3.58
C LEU A 94 -10.23 25.15 -4.34
#